data_4abbc606e88f870e8e15a9916e488469
#
_entry.id   4abbc606e88f870e8e15a9916e488469
#
_cell.length_a   1.000
_cell.length_b   1.000
_cell.length_c   1.000
_cell.angle_alpha   90.00
_cell.angle_beta   90.00
_cell.angle_gamma   90.00
#
_symmetry.space_group_name_H-M   'P 1'
#
loop_
_entity.id
_entity.type
_entity.pdbx_description
1 polymer ?
#
loop_
_entity_poly.entity_id
_entity_poly.type
_entity_poly.pdbx_seq_one_letter_code
_entity_poly.pdbx_strand_id
1 'polypeptide(L)'
;GVAIVENNRIKAFVEKPSRDSALSNLINAGFYIFEPEIIKLIPDGCAMLERDVFPKLAGKGKLFGFQFNGQWFDTGNFNRLDLARKEWVDIK
;
A
#
# COMPACT_ATOMS: atom_id res chain seq x y z
N GLY A 1 2.28 3.75 -2.65
CA GLY A 1 3.50 3.13 -2.15
C GLY A 1 3.85 1.86 -2.91
N VAL A 2 5.12 1.56 -2.93
CA VAL A 2 5.66 0.36 -3.57
C VAL A 2 6.23 -0.56 -2.51
N ALA A 3 5.90 -1.84 -2.58
CA ALA A 3 6.31 -2.84 -1.60
C ALA A 3 7.27 -3.87 -2.22
N ILE A 4 8.28 -4.25 -1.47
CA ILE A 4 9.14 -5.40 -1.77
C ILE A 4 8.68 -6.55 -0.87
N VAL A 5 8.19 -7.63 -1.47
CA VAL A 5 7.60 -8.76 -0.76
C VAL A 5 8.42 -10.02 -0.97
N GLU A 6 8.67 -10.73 0.12
CA GLU A 6 9.36 -12.02 0.12
C GLU A 6 8.64 -12.95 1.10
N ASN A 7 8.15 -14.09 0.62
CA ASN A 7 7.39 -15.06 1.44
C ASN A 7 6.22 -14.43 2.20
N ASN A 8 5.45 -13.60 1.52
CA ASN A 8 4.32 -12.84 2.08
C ASN A 8 4.71 -11.79 3.14
N ARG A 9 5.98 -11.60 3.43
CA ARG A 9 6.46 -10.50 4.26
C ARG A 9 6.89 -9.34 3.41
N ILE A 10 6.48 -8.15 3.82
CA ILE A 10 6.94 -6.91 3.19
C ILE A 10 8.29 -6.55 3.82
N LYS A 11 9.34 -6.64 3.01
CA LYS A 11 10.72 -6.34 3.43
C LYS A 11 11.00 -4.85 3.45
N ALA A 12 10.40 -4.13 2.52
CA ALA A 12 10.54 -2.69 2.42
C ALA A 12 9.28 -2.08 1.84
N PHE A 13 8.98 -0.88 2.24
CA PHE A 13 7.85 -0.13 1.75
C PHE A 13 8.31 1.31 1.50
N VAL A 14 8.11 1.80 0.27
CA VAL A 14 8.52 3.15 -0.12
C VAL A 14 7.29 3.91 -0.63
N GLU A 15 6.95 4.98 0.05
CA GLU A 15 5.85 5.84 -0.36
C GLU A 15 6.30 6.77 -1.47
N LYS A 16 5.57 6.76 -2.58
CA LYS A 16 5.77 7.62 -3.75
C LYS A 16 7.22 7.62 -4.28
N PRO A 17 7.83 6.45 -4.55
CA PRO A 17 9.15 6.42 -5.16
C PRO A 17 9.10 6.99 -6.58
N SER A 18 10.21 7.49 -7.08
CA SER A 18 10.33 7.79 -8.51
C SER A 18 10.28 6.48 -9.31
N ARG A 19 9.91 6.56 -10.58
CA ARG A 19 9.87 5.40 -11.46
C ARG A 19 11.21 4.64 -11.49
N ASP A 20 12.31 5.39 -11.50
CA ASP A 20 13.66 4.81 -11.54
C ASP A 20 14.11 4.19 -10.23
N SER A 21 13.51 4.60 -9.09
CA SER A 21 13.82 4.06 -7.77
C SER A 21 12.83 3.00 -7.30
N ALA A 22 11.78 2.71 -8.09
CA ALA A 22 10.83 1.66 -7.76
C ALA A 22 11.49 0.28 -7.92
N LEU A 23 11.56 -0.47 -6.82
CA LEU A 23 12.24 -1.77 -6.77
C LEU A 23 11.30 -2.95 -7.07
N SER A 24 10.01 -2.70 -7.25
CA SER A 24 9.03 -3.72 -7.60
C SER A 24 7.82 -3.11 -8.29
N ASN A 25 6.95 -3.96 -8.85
CA ASN A 25 5.68 -3.57 -9.44
C ASN A 25 4.50 -3.74 -8.48
N LEU A 26 4.75 -4.10 -7.23
CA LEU A 26 3.72 -4.29 -6.23
C LEU A 26 3.38 -2.96 -5.58
N ILE A 27 2.12 -2.57 -5.70
CA ILE A 27 1.61 -1.32 -5.15
C ILE A 27 0.63 -1.58 -4.01
N ASN A 28 0.50 -0.59 -3.15
CA ASN A 28 -0.44 -0.60 -2.04
C ASN A 28 -1.87 -0.39 -2.56
N ALA A 29 -2.74 -1.35 -2.32
CA ALA A 29 -4.15 -1.27 -2.71
C ALA A 29 -5.03 -0.50 -1.72
N GLY A 30 -4.49 -0.09 -0.57
CA GLY A 30 -5.23 0.69 0.41
C GLY A 30 -6.17 -0.11 1.30
N PHE A 31 -6.00 -1.42 1.39
CA PHE A 31 -6.80 -2.29 2.25
C PHE A 31 -5.92 -2.96 3.30
N TYR A 32 -6.28 -2.82 4.58
CA TYR A 32 -5.44 -3.26 5.69
C TYR A 32 -6.23 -4.00 6.77
N ILE A 33 -5.55 -4.96 7.42
CA ILE A 33 -6.01 -5.59 8.66
C ILE A 33 -4.88 -5.45 9.68
N PHE A 34 -5.17 -4.90 10.83
CA PHE A 34 -4.17 -4.62 11.85
C PHE A 34 -4.53 -5.25 13.19
N GLU A 35 -3.50 -5.65 13.95
CA GLU A 35 -3.63 -5.87 15.38
C GLU A 35 -3.87 -4.54 16.09
N PRO A 36 -4.62 -4.51 17.21
CA PRO A 36 -4.90 -3.26 17.92
C PRO A 36 -3.65 -2.51 18.40
N GLU A 37 -2.56 -3.21 18.62
CA GLU A 37 -1.29 -2.62 19.07
C GLU A 37 -0.71 -1.61 18.07
N ILE A 38 -1.16 -1.59 16.84
CA ILE A 38 -0.67 -0.63 15.85
C ILE A 38 -0.91 0.81 16.29
N ILE A 39 -1.94 1.05 17.08
CA ILE A 39 -2.26 2.39 17.59
C ILE A 39 -1.07 2.99 18.35
N LYS A 40 -0.31 2.16 19.06
CA LYS A 40 0.87 2.59 19.81
C LYS A 40 2.04 3.02 18.93
N LEU A 41 2.03 2.64 17.66
CA LEU A 41 3.08 2.97 16.70
C LEU A 41 2.77 4.23 15.90
N ILE A 42 1.55 4.74 16.00
CA ILE A 42 1.13 5.95 15.30
C ILE A 42 1.61 7.15 16.09
N PRO A 43 2.47 8.02 15.52
CA PRO A 43 2.92 9.19 16.22
C PRO A 43 1.79 10.19 16.44
N ASP A 44 1.92 11.03 17.45
CA ASP A 44 1.00 12.13 17.70
C ASP A 44 1.08 13.18 16.58
N GLY A 45 -0.04 13.87 16.35
CA GLY A 45 -0.11 14.91 15.35
C GLY A 45 -0.37 14.35 13.95
N CYS A 46 0.20 14.99 12.95
CA CYS A 46 0.03 14.59 11.55
C CYS A 46 0.86 13.34 11.26
N ALA A 47 0.20 12.25 10.90
CA ALA A 47 0.85 10.97 10.63
C ALA A 47 0.26 10.28 9.40
N MET A 48 1.08 9.51 8.71
CA MET A 48 0.68 8.66 7.60
C MET A 48 1.16 7.24 7.86
N LEU A 49 0.29 6.25 7.69
CA LEU A 49 0.65 4.84 7.86
C LEU A 49 1.83 4.45 6.96
N GLU A 50 1.77 4.86 5.70
CA GLU A 50 2.75 4.50 4.67
C GLU A 50 4.13 5.09 4.92
N ARG A 51 4.20 6.22 5.59
CA ARG A 51 5.46 6.92 5.88
C ARG A 51 5.98 6.63 7.28
N ASP A 52 5.07 6.63 8.27
CA ASP A 52 5.44 6.67 9.68
C ASP A 52 5.34 5.32 10.39
N VAL A 53 4.56 4.38 9.83
CA VAL A 53 4.29 3.08 10.48
C VAL A 53 4.82 1.91 9.66
N PHE A 54 4.48 1.81 8.40
CA PHE A 54 4.81 0.65 7.57
C PHE A 54 6.32 0.39 7.46
N PRO A 55 7.18 1.39 7.24
CA PRO A 55 8.62 1.13 7.20
C PRO A 55 9.17 0.56 8.50
N LYS A 56 8.65 0.99 9.65
CA LYS A 56 9.05 0.45 10.95
C LYS A 56 8.63 -1.00 11.13
N LEU A 57 7.40 -1.34 10.74
CA LEU A 57 6.90 -2.71 10.80
C LEU A 57 7.67 -3.62 9.84
N ALA A 58 7.95 -3.14 8.65
CA ALA A 58 8.74 -3.90 7.67
C ALA A 58 10.15 -4.21 8.20
N GLY A 59 10.79 -3.22 8.83
CA GLY A 59 12.10 -3.40 9.46
C GLY A 59 12.11 -4.42 10.60
N LYS A 60 10.97 -4.60 11.27
CA LYS A 60 10.80 -5.59 12.35
C LYS A 60 10.31 -6.96 11.86
N GLY A 61 10.08 -7.12 10.57
CA GLY A 61 9.53 -8.34 10.00
C GLY A 61 8.07 -8.61 10.36
N LYS A 62 7.32 -7.56 10.69
CA LYS A 62 5.92 -7.65 11.16
C LYS A 62 4.91 -7.09 10.17
N LEU A 63 5.31 -6.75 8.97
CA LEU A 63 4.43 -6.29 7.92
C LEU A 63 4.29 -7.38 6.86
N PHE A 64 3.05 -7.80 6.61
CA PHE A 64 2.73 -8.87 5.68
C PHE A 64 1.94 -8.32 4.51
N GLY A 65 2.08 -8.95 3.35
CA GLY A 65 1.37 -8.56 2.15
C GLY A 65 0.62 -9.73 1.54
N PHE A 66 -0.62 -9.50 1.16
CA PHE A 66 -1.40 -10.42 0.34
C PHE A 66 -1.39 -9.89 -1.09
N GLN A 67 -0.72 -10.62 -1.98
CA GLN A 67 -0.65 -10.25 -3.40
C GLN A 67 -1.87 -10.80 -4.14
N PHE A 68 -2.44 -9.99 -5.01
CA PHE A 68 -3.52 -10.45 -5.88
C PHE A 68 -3.41 -9.79 -7.25
N ASN A 69 -3.99 -10.43 -8.24
CA ASN A 69 -4.19 -9.88 -9.57
C ASN A 69 -5.66 -9.58 -9.75
N GLY A 70 -5.99 -8.34 -10.05
CA GLY A 70 -7.37 -7.94 -10.21
C GLY A 70 -7.47 -6.48 -10.60
N GLN A 71 -8.70 -6.01 -10.70
CA GLN A 71 -8.95 -4.61 -10.97
C GLN A 71 -8.66 -3.77 -9.74
N TRP A 72 -7.93 -2.70 -9.93
CA TRP A 72 -7.70 -1.70 -8.91
C TRP A 72 -7.56 -0.34 -9.57
N PHE A 73 -8.31 0.64 -9.09
CA PHE A 73 -8.30 2.00 -9.61
C PHE A 73 -8.20 2.99 -8.46
N ASP A 74 -7.29 3.95 -8.60
CA ASP A 74 -7.26 5.11 -7.75
C ASP A 74 -8.32 6.10 -8.24
N THR A 75 -9.17 6.55 -7.33
CA THR A 75 -10.25 7.51 -7.64
C THR A 75 -10.03 8.87 -6.98
N GLY A 76 -8.79 9.20 -6.64
CA GLY A 76 -8.46 10.40 -5.88
C GLY A 76 -8.57 11.72 -6.65
N ASN A 77 -8.80 11.69 -7.95
CA ASN A 77 -9.09 12.89 -8.75
C ASN A 77 -10.10 12.56 -9.86
N PHE A 78 -10.62 13.60 -10.54
CA PHE A 78 -11.67 13.42 -11.54
C PHE A 78 -11.23 12.58 -12.73
N ASN A 79 -10.01 12.75 -13.21
CA ASN A 79 -9.50 11.98 -14.34
C ASN A 79 -9.40 10.50 -14.01
N ARG A 80 -8.92 10.16 -12.83
CA ARG A 80 -8.79 8.78 -12.36
C ARG A 80 -10.14 8.14 -12.10
N LEU A 81 -11.08 8.90 -11.53
CA LEU A 81 -12.44 8.43 -11.33
C LEU A 81 -13.12 8.13 -12.67
N ASP A 82 -12.96 9.02 -13.63
CA ASP A 82 -13.52 8.84 -14.97
C ASP A 82 -12.94 7.61 -15.68
N LEU A 83 -11.63 7.39 -15.55
CA LEU A 83 -10.97 6.21 -16.07
C LEU A 83 -11.53 4.93 -15.42
N ALA A 84 -11.73 4.94 -14.10
CA ALA A 84 -12.31 3.81 -13.39
C ALA A 84 -13.72 3.49 -13.87
N ARG A 85 -14.55 4.51 -14.08
CA ARG A 85 -15.90 4.33 -14.63
C ARG A 85 -15.91 3.71 -16.01
N LYS A 86 -14.96 4.08 -16.85
CA LYS A 86 -14.87 3.59 -18.23
C LYS A 86 -14.32 2.18 -18.33
N GLU A 87 -13.35 1.84 -17.50
CA GLU A 87 -12.57 0.60 -17.61
C GLU A 87 -12.96 -0.49 -16.62
N TRP A 88 -13.74 -0.16 -15.60
CA TRP A 88 -14.19 -1.16 -14.63
C TRP A 88 -15.07 -2.21 -15.30
N VAL A 89 -14.75 -3.47 -15.07
CA VAL A 89 -15.54 -4.60 -15.55
C VAL A 89 -16.22 -5.25 -14.35
N ASP A 90 -17.55 -5.40 -14.43
CA ASP A 90 -18.32 -5.98 -13.34
C ASP A 90 -17.85 -7.41 -13.04
N ILE A 91 -17.74 -7.71 -11.75
CA ILE A 91 -17.40 -9.04 -11.26
C ILE A 91 -18.69 -9.87 -11.24
N LYS A 92 -18.66 -11.00 -11.95
CA LYS A 92 -19.81 -11.92 -12.00
C LYS A 92 -19.63 -13.09 -11.06
#